data_65aa0178a7dbd34711160bb97b423ca8
#
_entry.id   65aa0178a7dbd34711160bb97b423ca8
#
_cell.length_a   1.000
_cell.length_b   1.000
_cell.length_c   1.000
_cell.angle_alpha   90.00
_cell.angle_beta   90.00
_cell.angle_gamma   90.00
#
_symmetry.space_group_name_H-M   'P 1'
#
loop_
_entity.id
_entity.type
_entity.pdbx_description
1 polymer ?
#
loop_
_entity_poly.entity_id
_entity_poly.type
_entity_poly.pdbx_seq_one_letter_code
_entity_poly.pdbx_strand_id
1 'polypeptide(L)'
;MLDLVFDLFRNRYTPAPIQGDFTMRLLLTLILMAPIAAVALDLTDKQRAEIEARIKPFSEVCVQGQPCGGGSDSAVSSARSGEDVYNAACMACHAAGIAGAPMVGDQVAWADRIGKGMDALYQSGINGVAGTGMIARGGCADCSDDEIRLAVDFMVDSSR
;
A
#
# COMPACT_ATOMS: atom_id res chain seq x y z
N MET A 1 0.60 61.32 -19.39
CA MET A 1 0.17 61.22 -17.98
C MET A 1 0.64 59.92 -17.32
N LEU A 2 0.94 58.89 -18.12
CA LEU A 2 1.47 57.57 -17.60
C LEU A 2 2.98 57.64 -17.28
N ASP A 3 3.74 58.45 -18.02
CA ASP A 3 5.21 58.51 -17.86
C ASP A 3 5.67 59.15 -16.52
N LEU A 4 4.86 60.03 -15.98
CA LEU A 4 5.17 60.72 -14.71
C LEU A 4 5.01 59.76 -13.50
N VAL A 5 4.18 58.75 -13.61
CA VAL A 5 3.94 57.77 -12.55
C VAL A 5 5.07 56.73 -12.52
N PHE A 6 5.61 56.38 -13.69
CA PHE A 6 6.72 55.46 -13.80
C PHE A 6 8.03 56.02 -13.24
N ASP A 7 8.28 57.32 -13.42
CA ASP A 7 9.50 57.97 -12.88
C ASP A 7 9.45 58.13 -11.35
N LEU A 8 8.26 58.28 -10.75
CA LEU A 8 8.12 58.33 -9.29
C LEU A 8 8.37 57.00 -8.62
N PHE A 9 8.04 55.91 -9.28
CA PHE A 9 8.35 54.56 -8.76
C PHE A 9 9.82 54.17 -8.94
N ARG A 10 10.46 54.57 -10.00
CA ARG A 10 11.86 54.25 -10.29
C ARG A 10 12.83 54.96 -9.34
N ASN A 11 12.48 56.15 -8.84
CA ASN A 11 13.36 56.90 -7.96
C ASN A 11 13.24 56.53 -6.46
N ARG A 12 12.28 55.70 -6.08
CA ARG A 12 12.13 55.22 -4.70
C ARG A 12 12.81 53.91 -4.39
N TYR A 13 13.31 53.19 -5.40
CA TYR A 13 13.93 51.87 -5.25
C TYR A 13 15.35 51.80 -5.82
N THR A 14 16.12 52.88 -5.65
CA THR A 14 17.59 52.72 -5.77
C THR A 14 18.10 52.14 -4.46
N PRO A 15 18.47 50.84 -4.40
CA PRO A 15 19.11 50.33 -3.21
C PRO A 15 20.43 51.08 -3.05
N ALA A 16 20.63 51.68 -1.88
CA ALA A 16 21.92 52.29 -1.51
C ALA A 16 23.01 51.22 -1.70
N PRO A 17 24.16 51.62 -2.27
CA PRO A 17 25.27 50.69 -2.38
C PRO A 17 25.69 50.27 -0.96
N ILE A 18 25.43 49.03 -0.63
CA ILE A 18 25.89 48.42 0.63
C ILE A 18 27.39 48.26 0.47
N GLN A 19 28.13 49.31 0.78
CA GLN A 19 29.58 49.28 0.99
C GLN A 19 29.83 48.61 2.35
N GLY A 20 29.45 47.35 2.47
CA GLY A 20 29.88 46.51 3.58
C GLY A 20 31.18 45.83 3.17
N ASP A 21 32.19 45.95 4.00
CA ASP A 21 33.49 45.37 3.80
C ASP A 21 33.43 43.95 3.27
N PHE A 22 34.20 43.67 2.25
CA PHE A 22 34.31 42.34 1.62
C PHE A 22 34.56 41.25 2.66
N THR A 23 35.28 41.58 3.73
CA THR A 23 35.55 40.71 4.89
C THR A 23 34.28 40.36 5.67
N MET A 24 33.38 41.30 5.86
CA MET A 24 32.11 41.07 6.57
C MET A 24 31.16 40.17 5.75
N ARG A 25 31.15 40.33 4.44
CA ARG A 25 30.36 39.47 3.54
C ARG A 25 30.91 38.06 3.47
N LEU A 26 32.25 37.91 3.45
CA LEU A 26 32.92 36.62 3.47
C LEU A 26 32.64 35.85 4.79
N LEU A 27 32.67 36.57 5.93
CA LEU A 27 32.36 36.00 7.23
C LEU A 27 30.87 35.59 7.35
N LEU A 28 29.94 36.39 6.82
CA LEU A 28 28.53 36.06 6.82
C LEU A 28 28.22 34.84 5.94
N THR A 29 28.86 34.71 4.78
CA THR A 29 28.70 33.54 3.92
C THR A 29 29.31 32.29 4.51
N LEU A 30 30.43 32.40 5.20
CA LEU A 30 31.05 31.28 5.92
C LEU A 30 30.22 30.81 7.10
N ILE A 31 29.58 31.73 7.84
CA ILE A 31 28.69 31.40 8.95
C ILE A 31 27.39 30.76 8.45
N LEU A 32 26.87 31.19 7.27
CA LEU A 32 25.66 30.61 6.69
C LEU A 32 25.88 29.23 6.08
N MET A 33 27.11 28.93 5.63
CA MET A 33 27.47 27.64 5.03
C MET A 33 27.87 26.57 6.05
N ALA A 34 28.21 26.96 7.28
CA ALA A 34 28.70 26.06 8.31
C ALA A 34 27.68 25.03 8.87
N PRO A 35 26.34 25.24 8.90
CA PRO A 35 25.46 24.30 9.54
C PRO A 35 24.89 23.20 8.62
N ILE A 36 25.18 23.18 7.32
CA ILE A 36 24.56 22.21 6.39
C ILE A 36 25.30 20.86 6.40
N ALA A 37 26.52 20.80 6.92
CA ALA A 37 27.32 19.58 6.89
C ALA A 37 27.13 18.63 8.09
N ALA A 38 26.32 18.98 9.08
CA ALA A 38 26.27 18.24 10.36
C ALA A 38 24.87 17.71 10.77
N VAL A 39 23.92 17.67 9.86
CA VAL A 39 22.70 16.89 10.10
C VAL A 39 22.83 15.53 9.40
N ALA A 40 23.86 14.79 9.72
CA ALA A 40 23.76 13.36 9.72
C ALA A 40 22.70 13.06 10.80
N LEU A 41 21.51 12.65 10.35
CA LEU A 41 20.44 12.18 11.23
C LEU A 41 20.98 10.92 11.93
N ASP A 42 21.74 11.12 13.01
CA ASP A 42 22.00 10.05 13.97
C ASP A 42 20.63 9.70 14.58
N LEU A 43 20.04 8.65 14.01
CA LEU A 43 18.84 8.04 14.57
C LEU A 43 19.14 7.67 16.03
N THR A 44 18.38 8.23 16.94
CA THR A 44 18.48 7.84 18.35
C THR A 44 18.21 6.33 18.45
N ASP A 45 18.83 5.66 19.45
CA ASP A 45 18.63 4.22 19.66
C ASP A 45 17.15 3.85 19.75
N LYS A 46 16.31 4.74 20.31
CA LYS A 46 14.86 4.57 20.36
C LYS A 46 14.21 4.57 18.98
N GLN A 47 14.60 5.49 18.09
CA GLN A 47 14.08 5.54 16.71
C GLN A 47 14.54 4.33 15.90
N ARG A 48 15.77 3.88 16.12
CA ARG A 48 16.31 2.68 15.50
C ARG A 48 15.52 1.44 15.94
N ALA A 49 15.29 1.27 17.23
CA ALA A 49 14.50 0.18 17.78
C ALA A 49 13.04 0.17 17.26
N GLU A 50 12.44 1.35 17.10
CA GLU A 50 11.09 1.48 16.55
C GLU A 50 11.05 1.10 15.06
N ILE A 51 12.04 1.49 14.28
CA ILE A 51 12.17 1.12 12.87
C ILE A 51 12.40 -0.39 12.76
N GLU A 52 13.31 -0.96 13.55
CA GLU A 52 13.57 -2.40 13.58
C GLU A 52 12.31 -3.20 13.93
N ALA A 53 11.52 -2.70 14.89
CA ALA A 53 10.25 -3.34 15.26
C ALA A 53 9.23 -3.34 14.10
N ARG A 54 9.22 -2.28 13.29
CA ARG A 54 8.31 -2.16 12.14
C ARG A 54 8.76 -2.99 10.93
N ILE A 55 10.07 -3.09 10.70
CA ILE A 55 10.62 -3.85 9.56
C ILE A 55 10.93 -5.30 9.93
N LYS A 56 10.73 -5.70 11.17
CA LYS A 56 10.92 -7.08 11.59
C LYS A 56 10.03 -7.98 10.73
N PRO A 57 10.60 -8.92 9.98
CA PRO A 57 9.81 -9.80 9.14
C PRO A 57 8.80 -10.57 10.00
N PHE A 58 7.59 -10.69 9.51
CA PHE A 58 6.50 -11.39 10.18
C PHE A 58 6.83 -12.88 10.42
N SER A 59 7.74 -13.43 9.63
CA SER A 59 8.21 -14.81 9.75
C SER A 59 9.69 -14.91 9.42
N GLU A 60 10.40 -15.82 10.05
CA GLU A 60 11.75 -16.20 9.65
C GLU A 60 11.73 -16.91 8.30
N VAL A 61 12.55 -16.42 7.37
CA VAL A 61 12.74 -17.11 6.08
C VAL A 61 13.64 -18.32 6.32
N CYS A 62 13.05 -19.50 6.24
CA CYS A 62 13.80 -20.74 6.35
C CYS A 62 14.53 -21.04 5.05
N VAL A 63 15.83 -21.15 5.09
CA VAL A 63 16.64 -21.62 3.97
C VAL A 63 16.63 -23.15 3.97
N GLN A 64 16.32 -23.74 2.82
CA GLN A 64 16.27 -25.21 2.67
C GLN A 64 17.58 -25.85 3.14
N GLY A 65 17.47 -26.72 4.14
CA GLY A 65 18.62 -27.45 4.73
C GLY A 65 19.21 -26.86 6.01
N GLN A 66 18.65 -25.76 6.53
CA GLN A 66 19.02 -25.26 7.86
C GLN A 66 17.89 -25.51 8.88
N PRO A 67 18.22 -25.93 10.11
CA PRO A 67 17.20 -25.99 11.15
C PRO A 67 16.72 -24.56 11.43
N CYS A 68 15.43 -24.30 11.22
CA CYS A 68 14.83 -23.04 11.62
C CYS A 68 14.87 -22.97 13.15
N GLY A 69 15.75 -22.13 13.67
CA GLY A 69 15.89 -21.94 15.10
C GLY A 69 14.75 -21.15 15.67
N GLY A 70 13.98 -21.78 16.49
CA GLY A 70 13.12 -21.08 17.40
C GLY A 70 11.64 -21.37 17.32
N GLY A 71 11.29 -22.45 17.96
CA GLY A 71 10.09 -22.52 18.77
C GLY A 71 8.75 -22.62 18.06
N SER A 72 8.23 -23.77 18.28
CA SER A 72 6.81 -24.09 18.35
C SER A 72 6.14 -24.48 17.05
N ASP A 73 6.10 -25.77 16.94
CA ASP A 73 4.90 -26.52 16.66
C ASP A 73 4.03 -25.97 15.52
N SER A 74 4.07 -26.74 14.49
CA SER A 74 2.96 -26.84 13.54
C SER A 74 2.55 -25.47 13.00
N ALA A 75 3.15 -25.11 11.87
CA ALA A 75 2.29 -24.53 10.87
C ALA A 75 1.24 -25.59 10.47
N VAL A 76 0.34 -25.91 11.40
CA VAL A 76 -1.04 -26.03 11.03
C VAL A 76 -1.31 -24.63 10.50
N SER A 77 -1.23 -24.46 9.20
CA SER A 77 -1.87 -23.36 8.52
C SER A 77 -3.27 -23.33 9.13
N SER A 78 -3.50 -22.44 10.08
CA SER A 78 -4.87 -22.14 10.46
C SER A 78 -5.47 -21.64 9.16
N ALA A 79 -6.30 -22.48 8.54
CA ALA A 79 -6.93 -22.16 7.27
C ALA A 79 -7.50 -20.77 7.42
N ARG A 80 -7.10 -19.87 6.55
CA ARG A 80 -7.60 -18.48 6.55
C ARG A 80 -9.11 -18.54 6.51
N SER A 81 -9.78 -17.65 7.23
CA SER A 81 -11.24 -17.58 7.14
C SER A 81 -11.67 -17.17 5.72
N GLY A 82 -12.89 -17.52 5.34
CA GLY A 82 -13.45 -17.10 4.05
C GLY A 82 -13.43 -15.58 3.86
N GLU A 83 -13.66 -14.82 4.94
CA GLU A 83 -13.58 -13.37 4.95
C GLU A 83 -12.15 -12.87 4.72
N ASP A 84 -11.15 -13.48 5.36
CA ASP A 84 -9.74 -13.09 5.17
C ASP A 84 -9.30 -13.32 3.73
N VAL A 85 -9.65 -14.46 3.15
CA VAL A 85 -9.33 -14.78 1.75
C VAL A 85 -10.08 -13.85 0.79
N TYR A 86 -11.35 -13.56 1.06
CA TYR A 86 -12.10 -12.58 0.29
C TYR A 86 -11.41 -11.22 0.31
N ASN A 87 -11.06 -10.72 1.47
CA ASN A 87 -10.39 -9.42 1.63
C ASN A 87 -9.02 -9.36 0.95
N ALA A 88 -8.28 -10.47 0.95
CA ALA A 88 -6.96 -10.53 0.35
C ALA A 88 -6.97 -10.64 -1.18
N ALA A 89 -7.92 -11.37 -1.76
CA ALA A 89 -7.86 -11.76 -3.18
C ALA A 89 -9.09 -11.39 -4.01
N CYS A 90 -10.27 -11.32 -3.41
CA CYS A 90 -11.53 -11.22 -4.15
C CYS A 90 -12.12 -9.80 -4.12
N MET A 91 -11.91 -9.09 -3.02
CA MET A 91 -12.51 -7.78 -2.72
C MET A 91 -12.22 -6.75 -3.82
N ALA A 92 -11.03 -6.78 -4.41
CA ALA A 92 -10.61 -5.82 -5.43
C ALA A 92 -11.61 -5.71 -6.59
N CYS A 93 -12.23 -6.82 -6.99
CA CYS A 93 -13.21 -6.85 -8.06
C CYS A 93 -14.66 -6.93 -7.52
N HIS A 94 -14.90 -7.77 -6.49
CA HIS A 94 -16.25 -8.08 -6.02
C HIS A 94 -16.83 -7.05 -5.04
N ALA A 95 -16.05 -6.10 -4.52
CA ALA A 95 -16.58 -4.98 -3.74
C ALA A 95 -17.18 -3.87 -4.61
N ALA A 96 -16.60 -3.65 -5.80
CA ALA A 96 -16.97 -2.53 -6.67
C ALA A 96 -17.53 -2.94 -8.05
N GLY A 97 -17.69 -4.23 -8.31
CA GLY A 97 -18.24 -4.72 -9.59
C GLY A 97 -17.29 -4.55 -10.78
N ILE A 98 -15.96 -4.51 -10.56
CA ILE A 98 -14.97 -4.28 -11.60
C ILE A 98 -15.02 -5.40 -12.63
N ALA A 99 -14.90 -5.04 -13.91
CA ALA A 99 -14.93 -5.97 -15.05
C ALA A 99 -16.17 -6.89 -15.09
N GLY A 100 -17.31 -6.43 -14.57
CA GLY A 100 -18.56 -7.18 -14.53
C GLY A 100 -18.63 -8.23 -13.42
N ALA A 101 -17.76 -8.17 -12.42
CA ALA A 101 -17.83 -9.01 -11.24
C ALA A 101 -19.15 -8.74 -10.47
N PRO A 102 -19.89 -9.75 -10.00
CA PRO A 102 -21.03 -9.52 -9.15
C PRO A 102 -20.58 -8.96 -7.80
N MET A 103 -21.14 -7.83 -7.39
CA MET A 103 -20.81 -7.22 -6.10
C MET A 103 -21.34 -8.08 -4.96
N VAL A 104 -20.56 -8.22 -3.91
CA VAL A 104 -21.02 -8.87 -2.68
C VAL A 104 -22.16 -8.04 -2.08
N GLY A 105 -23.24 -8.71 -1.68
CA GLY A 105 -24.47 -8.07 -1.19
C GLY A 105 -25.52 -7.76 -2.28
N ASP A 106 -25.16 -7.85 -3.56
CA ASP A 106 -26.12 -7.66 -4.66
C ASP A 106 -26.86 -8.97 -4.95
N GLN A 107 -27.97 -9.16 -4.27
CA GLN A 107 -28.82 -10.37 -4.41
C GLN A 107 -29.25 -10.63 -5.86
N VAL A 108 -29.50 -9.57 -6.62
CA VAL A 108 -29.97 -9.72 -8.02
C VAL A 108 -28.83 -10.25 -8.89
N ALA A 109 -27.63 -9.70 -8.75
CA ALA A 109 -26.46 -10.16 -9.50
C ALA A 109 -26.05 -11.59 -9.12
N TRP A 110 -26.32 -12.02 -7.89
CA TRP A 110 -25.96 -13.36 -7.41
C TRP A 110 -27.03 -14.42 -7.66
N ALA A 111 -28.31 -14.07 -7.81
CA ALA A 111 -29.41 -15.02 -7.91
C ALA A 111 -29.20 -16.12 -8.98
N ASP A 112 -28.91 -15.73 -10.21
CA ASP A 112 -28.67 -16.66 -11.32
C ASP A 112 -27.40 -17.51 -11.13
N ARG A 113 -26.42 -16.97 -10.43
CA ARG A 113 -25.15 -17.67 -10.14
C ARG A 113 -25.36 -18.71 -9.06
N ILE A 114 -26.04 -18.37 -7.97
CA ILE A 114 -26.42 -19.28 -6.88
C ILE A 114 -27.32 -20.38 -7.41
N GLY A 115 -28.22 -20.07 -8.35
CA GLY A 115 -29.09 -21.02 -9.00
C GLY A 115 -28.35 -22.13 -9.78
N LYS A 116 -27.10 -21.93 -10.16
CA LYS A 116 -26.27 -22.97 -10.79
C LYS A 116 -25.71 -23.99 -9.80
N GLY A 117 -25.83 -23.72 -8.50
CA GLY A 117 -25.34 -24.56 -7.43
C GLY A 117 -23.94 -24.20 -6.96
N MET A 118 -23.63 -24.54 -5.71
CA MET A 118 -22.37 -24.18 -5.04
C MET A 118 -21.14 -24.77 -5.75
N ASP A 119 -21.23 -26.00 -6.27
CA ASP A 119 -20.11 -26.62 -6.98
C ASP A 119 -19.67 -25.81 -8.21
N ALA A 120 -20.62 -25.24 -8.95
CA ALA A 120 -20.29 -24.40 -10.09
C ALA A 120 -19.62 -23.09 -9.66
N LEU A 121 -20.01 -22.55 -8.52
CA LEU A 121 -19.38 -21.36 -7.93
C LEU A 121 -17.97 -21.65 -7.44
N TYR A 122 -17.76 -22.78 -6.75
CA TYR A 122 -16.42 -23.21 -6.32
C TYR A 122 -15.48 -23.40 -7.52
N GLN A 123 -15.94 -24.08 -8.57
CA GLN A 123 -15.16 -24.25 -9.78
C GLN A 123 -14.80 -22.90 -10.44
N SER A 124 -15.73 -21.97 -10.43
CA SER A 124 -15.49 -20.61 -10.94
C SER A 124 -14.45 -19.85 -10.11
N GLY A 125 -14.50 -20.01 -8.79
CA GLY A 125 -13.50 -19.42 -7.89
C GLY A 125 -12.10 -20.03 -8.07
N ILE A 126 -12.02 -21.37 -8.12
CA ILE A 126 -10.77 -22.11 -8.21
C ILE A 126 -10.10 -21.94 -9.59
N ASN A 127 -10.87 -22.09 -10.67
CA ASN A 127 -10.33 -22.15 -12.04
C ASN A 127 -10.43 -20.81 -12.79
N GLY A 128 -11.16 -19.85 -12.22
CA GLY A 128 -11.54 -18.64 -12.94
C GLY A 128 -12.66 -18.90 -13.97
N VAL A 129 -13.03 -17.87 -14.72
CA VAL A 129 -14.07 -17.95 -15.75
C VAL A 129 -13.49 -17.45 -17.07
N ALA A 130 -13.32 -18.36 -18.02
CA ALA A 130 -12.73 -18.02 -19.31
C ALA A 130 -13.51 -16.91 -20.04
N GLY A 131 -12.82 -15.99 -20.64
CA GLY A 131 -13.42 -14.85 -21.36
C GLY A 131 -13.93 -13.73 -20.48
N THR A 132 -13.68 -13.77 -19.16
CA THR A 132 -14.04 -12.74 -18.18
C THR A 132 -12.82 -12.22 -17.42
N GLY A 133 -13.02 -11.21 -16.58
CA GLY A 133 -11.99 -10.72 -15.66
C GLY A 133 -11.76 -11.63 -14.45
N MET A 134 -12.54 -12.69 -14.27
CA MET A 134 -12.39 -13.62 -13.13
C MET A 134 -11.23 -14.58 -13.39
N ILE A 135 -10.08 -14.27 -12.80
CA ILE A 135 -8.87 -15.13 -12.86
C ILE A 135 -8.94 -16.25 -11.81
N ALA A 136 -8.19 -17.33 -12.06
CA ALA A 136 -8.11 -18.44 -11.12
C ALA A 136 -7.71 -17.97 -9.72
N ARG A 137 -8.43 -18.44 -8.70
CA ARG A 137 -8.22 -18.15 -7.27
C ARG A 137 -8.20 -16.64 -6.92
N GLY A 138 -8.76 -15.78 -7.79
CA GLY A 138 -8.65 -14.33 -7.62
C GLY A 138 -7.22 -13.80 -7.65
N GLY A 139 -6.26 -14.59 -8.17
CA GLY A 139 -4.83 -14.30 -8.16
C GLY A 139 -4.10 -14.74 -6.89
N CYS A 140 -4.76 -15.39 -5.94
CA CYS A 140 -4.14 -15.93 -4.74
C CYS A 140 -3.36 -17.21 -5.08
N ALA A 141 -2.05 -17.09 -5.27
CA ALA A 141 -1.20 -18.22 -5.66
C ALA A 141 -1.00 -19.26 -4.55
N ASP A 142 -1.08 -18.83 -3.30
CA ASP A 142 -0.85 -19.62 -2.09
C ASP A 142 -2.13 -20.09 -1.38
N CYS A 143 -3.31 -19.71 -1.90
CA CYS A 143 -4.57 -20.21 -1.37
C CYS A 143 -4.82 -21.67 -1.77
N SER A 144 -5.22 -22.47 -0.80
CA SER A 144 -5.73 -23.82 -1.06
C SER A 144 -7.14 -23.77 -1.69
N ASP A 145 -7.56 -24.87 -2.29
CA ASP A 145 -8.92 -24.99 -2.85
C ASP A 145 -9.99 -24.83 -1.75
N ASP A 146 -9.72 -25.33 -0.54
CA ASP A 146 -10.65 -25.19 0.57
C ASP A 146 -10.77 -23.74 1.05
N GLU A 147 -9.68 -23.00 1.10
CA GLU A 147 -9.74 -21.56 1.41
C GLU A 147 -10.50 -20.77 0.36
N ILE A 148 -10.36 -21.10 -0.93
CA ILE A 148 -11.17 -20.48 -1.99
C ILE A 148 -12.64 -20.82 -1.83
N ARG A 149 -12.99 -22.07 -1.46
CA ARG A 149 -14.38 -22.45 -1.17
C ARG A 149 -14.96 -21.62 -0.03
N LEU A 150 -14.22 -21.47 1.08
CA LEU A 150 -14.66 -20.63 2.19
C LEU A 150 -14.89 -19.17 1.79
N ALA A 151 -14.06 -18.62 0.90
CA ALA A 151 -14.27 -17.27 0.37
C ALA A 151 -15.52 -17.18 -0.51
N VAL A 152 -15.79 -18.19 -1.32
CA VAL A 152 -17.02 -18.28 -2.12
C VAL A 152 -18.26 -18.38 -1.21
N ASP A 153 -18.19 -19.20 -0.15
CA ASP A 153 -19.28 -19.32 0.83
C ASP A 153 -19.56 -17.96 1.48
N PHE A 154 -18.53 -17.26 1.93
CA PHE A 154 -18.64 -15.91 2.50
C PHE A 154 -19.34 -14.93 1.55
N MET A 155 -18.95 -14.90 0.28
CA MET A 155 -19.55 -14.01 -0.72
C MET A 155 -21.01 -14.36 -0.99
N VAL A 156 -21.32 -15.65 -1.09
CA VAL A 156 -22.70 -16.14 -1.32
C VAL A 156 -23.60 -15.86 -0.13
N ASP A 157 -23.14 -16.15 1.09
CA ASP A 157 -23.93 -15.90 2.30
C ASP A 157 -24.19 -14.42 2.53
N SER A 158 -23.24 -13.58 2.17
CA SER A 158 -23.41 -12.12 2.20
C SER A 158 -24.33 -11.57 1.11
N SER A 159 -24.71 -12.39 0.12
CA SER A 159 -25.46 -11.96 -1.07
C SER A 159 -26.82 -12.68 -1.24
N ARG A 160 -27.26 -13.43 -0.25
CA ARG A 160 -28.56 -14.11 -0.21
C ARG A 160 -29.70 -13.25 0.36
#